data_064e48d9bbc5885f21e6ca2e16287937
#
_entry.id   064e48d9bbc5885f21e6ca2e16287937
#
_cell.length_a   1.000
_cell.length_b   1.000
_cell.length_c   1.000
_cell.angle_alpha   90.00
_cell.angle_beta   90.00
_cell.angle_gamma   90.00
#
_symmetry.space_group_name_H-M   'P 1'
#
loop_
_entity.id
_entity.type
_entity.pdbx_description
1 polymer ?
#
loop_
_entity_poly.entity_id
_entity_poly.type
_entity_poly.pdbx_seq_one_letter_code
_entity_poly.pdbx_strand_id
1 'polypeptide(L)'
;MNKMNADIKKVSVVMCTYNGERFLREQLNSILAQDYPLYEIIVQDDRSTDDTWDILKSYCAAHPNLFKIYRNEEQLGFNRNFHTAMLRAKGDLIAISDQDDIWFADKIRVQVEKIGDADLCFSDYYTDETYTLPLKNYISPRTDFEHIIFYDCTPGHTMLLKTEFLKGIKQWDYTIFYDWWLSVHALIGNGLVKAEKALNWHRHYAGSVTTRVPKKGFFEPVAHPTWQPYMWGYVHRLHLLRKRNFRFFYQYISQHTDRKRLPVPAKMASLMTSRKPFALFRLCCLCCKYYDRVYPGKPHGLSGRIHGFFYPMISAYGNDLFNLEK
;
A
#
# COMPACT_ATOMS: atom_id res chain seq x y z
N MET A 1 -0.39 17.33 38.32
CA MET A 1 -1.43 18.07 37.57
C MET A 1 -0.81 18.61 36.29
N ASN A 2 -1.49 18.47 35.17
CA ASN A 2 -1.23 19.01 33.83
C ASN A 2 -0.07 18.39 33.02
N LYS A 3 -0.32 17.17 32.49
CA LYS A 3 0.22 16.70 31.20
C LYS A 3 -0.95 16.21 30.30
N MET A 4 -1.97 17.02 30.10
CA MET A 4 -3.09 16.71 29.21
C MET A 4 -3.53 17.97 28.46
N ASN A 5 -2.68 18.42 27.54
CA ASN A 5 -3.08 19.21 26.37
C ASN A 5 -2.01 18.98 25.28
N ALA A 6 -1.73 17.72 24.95
CA ALA A 6 -1.19 17.45 23.63
C ALA A 6 -2.33 17.76 22.67
N ASP A 7 -2.15 18.71 21.76
CA ASP A 7 -3.14 19.05 20.73
C ASP A 7 -3.59 17.75 20.03
N ILE A 8 -4.88 17.42 20.20
CA ILE A 8 -5.47 16.24 19.55
C ILE A 8 -5.32 16.41 18.05
N LYS A 9 -4.56 15.52 17.40
CA LYS A 9 -4.35 15.57 15.95
C LYS A 9 -5.67 15.38 15.23
N LYS A 10 -5.98 16.27 14.29
CA LYS A 10 -7.16 16.18 13.44
C LYS A 10 -6.95 15.08 12.40
N VAL A 11 -7.80 14.07 12.40
CA VAL A 11 -7.72 12.94 11.45
C VAL A 11 -8.85 13.06 10.44
N SER A 12 -8.50 13.17 9.15
CA SER A 12 -9.41 12.99 8.02
C SER A 12 -9.41 11.54 7.60
N VAL A 13 -10.56 10.87 7.63
CA VAL A 13 -10.72 9.56 6.97
C VAL A 13 -11.00 9.81 5.50
N VAL A 14 -10.28 9.12 4.61
CA VAL A 14 -10.47 9.20 3.16
C VAL A 14 -10.85 7.83 2.62
N MET A 15 -12.02 7.72 2.05
CA MET A 15 -12.57 6.53 1.43
C MET A 15 -12.85 6.78 -0.04
N CYS A 16 -12.54 5.79 -0.88
CA CYS A 16 -12.98 5.76 -2.27
C CYS A 16 -13.98 4.64 -2.49
N THR A 17 -15.04 4.91 -3.28
CA THR A 17 -16.10 3.94 -3.56
C THR A 17 -16.29 3.73 -5.05
N TYR A 18 -16.61 2.50 -5.43
CA TYR A 18 -17.10 2.11 -6.74
C TYR A 18 -17.88 0.79 -6.65
N ASN A 19 -19.21 0.84 -6.85
CA ASN A 19 -20.13 -0.29 -6.76
C ASN A 19 -19.93 -1.10 -5.47
N GLY A 20 -20.02 -0.41 -4.32
CA GLY A 20 -19.73 -0.94 -3.00
C GLY A 20 -20.97 -1.19 -2.13
N GLU A 21 -22.20 -1.08 -2.65
CA GLU A 21 -23.45 -1.12 -1.88
C GLU A 21 -23.51 -2.26 -0.86
N ARG A 22 -22.91 -3.41 -1.23
CA ARG A 22 -22.99 -4.64 -0.45
C ARG A 22 -22.32 -4.53 0.93
N PHE A 23 -21.20 -3.84 1.04
CA PHE A 23 -20.37 -3.83 2.25
C PHE A 23 -20.19 -2.44 2.85
N LEU A 24 -20.53 -1.40 2.10
CA LEU A 24 -20.26 0.00 2.47
C LEU A 24 -20.82 0.37 3.85
N ARG A 25 -22.03 -0.11 4.21
CA ARG A 25 -22.64 0.21 5.51
C ARG A 25 -21.85 -0.36 6.68
N GLU A 26 -21.33 -1.58 6.56
CA GLU A 26 -20.49 -2.20 7.60
C GLU A 26 -19.23 -1.39 7.82
N GLN A 27 -18.57 -1.00 6.73
CA GLN A 27 -17.34 -0.21 6.81
C GLN A 27 -17.60 1.18 7.39
N LEU A 28 -18.61 1.90 6.92
CA LEU A 28 -18.95 3.23 7.46
C LEU A 28 -19.30 3.18 8.95
N ASN A 29 -20.04 2.17 9.39
CA ASN A 29 -20.36 1.98 10.80
C ASN A 29 -19.10 1.68 11.64
N SER A 30 -18.16 0.90 11.12
CA SER A 30 -16.89 0.62 11.81
C SER A 30 -16.00 1.86 11.95
N ILE A 31 -16.04 2.77 10.98
CA ILE A 31 -15.37 4.08 11.03
C ILE A 31 -16.04 4.98 12.07
N LEU A 32 -17.36 5.03 12.11
CA LEU A 32 -18.10 5.81 13.11
C LEU A 32 -17.91 5.29 14.55
N ALA A 33 -17.55 4.02 14.72
CA ALA A 33 -17.30 3.37 16.01
C ALA A 33 -15.86 3.58 16.53
N GLN A 34 -15.03 4.40 15.89
CA GLN A 34 -13.68 4.67 16.37
C GLN A 34 -13.67 5.38 17.73
N ASP A 35 -12.78 4.94 18.63
CA ASP A 35 -12.56 5.54 19.96
C ASP A 35 -11.73 6.83 19.94
N TYR A 36 -11.41 7.33 18.74
CA TYR A 36 -10.67 8.57 18.50
C TYR A 36 -11.57 9.57 17.74
N PRO A 37 -11.60 10.87 18.12
CA PRO A 37 -12.44 11.86 17.47
C PRO A 37 -11.98 12.09 16.04
N LEU A 38 -12.86 11.83 15.07
CA LEU A 38 -12.61 12.08 13.67
C LEU A 38 -12.93 13.54 13.32
N TYR A 39 -12.05 14.18 12.56
CA TYR A 39 -12.25 15.55 12.11
C TYR A 39 -13.23 15.63 10.93
N GLU A 40 -13.09 14.73 9.97
CA GLU A 40 -13.97 14.60 8.81
C GLU A 40 -13.85 13.21 8.19
N ILE A 41 -14.87 12.80 7.45
CA ILE A 41 -14.88 11.59 6.61
C ILE A 41 -15.16 12.06 5.18
N ILE A 42 -14.14 11.96 4.32
CA ILE A 42 -14.21 12.30 2.90
C ILE A 42 -14.46 11.02 2.15
N VAL A 43 -15.56 10.97 1.40
CA VAL A 43 -15.87 9.82 0.53
C VAL A 43 -15.96 10.31 -0.91
N GLN A 44 -15.16 9.72 -1.80
CA GLN A 44 -15.18 10.05 -3.22
C GLN A 44 -15.64 8.85 -4.04
N ASP A 45 -16.82 8.98 -4.63
CA ASP A 45 -17.47 7.96 -5.46
C ASP A 45 -17.00 8.05 -6.91
N ASP A 46 -16.52 6.94 -7.46
CA ASP A 46 -16.00 6.84 -8.82
C ASP A 46 -17.11 6.45 -9.85
N ARG A 47 -18.27 7.13 -9.74
CA ARG A 47 -19.47 6.90 -10.60
C ARG A 47 -20.07 5.52 -10.42
N SER A 48 -20.34 5.13 -9.18
CA SER A 48 -21.11 3.92 -8.90
C SER A 48 -22.46 3.90 -9.63
N THR A 49 -22.87 2.73 -10.06
CA THR A 49 -24.13 2.47 -10.78
C THR A 49 -25.14 1.69 -9.97
N ASP A 50 -24.74 1.24 -8.78
CA ASP A 50 -25.56 0.58 -7.76
C ASP A 50 -26.03 1.60 -6.69
N ASP A 51 -26.56 1.13 -5.56
CA ASP A 51 -27.07 1.98 -4.47
C ASP A 51 -25.99 2.67 -3.63
N THR A 52 -24.69 2.54 -3.99
CA THR A 52 -23.57 3.14 -3.24
C THR A 52 -23.79 4.63 -2.98
N TRP A 53 -24.16 5.40 -4.04
CA TRP A 53 -24.34 6.85 -3.90
C TRP A 53 -25.51 7.23 -2.99
N ASP A 54 -26.60 6.48 -3.01
CA ASP A 54 -27.76 6.72 -2.13
C ASP A 54 -27.45 6.36 -0.67
N ILE A 55 -26.67 5.32 -0.44
CA ILE A 55 -26.13 5.01 0.88
C ILE A 55 -25.29 6.19 1.40
N LEU A 56 -24.35 6.72 0.60
CA LEU A 56 -23.50 7.84 0.99
C LEU A 56 -24.31 9.09 1.32
N LYS A 57 -25.33 9.43 0.54
CA LYS A 57 -26.25 10.53 0.82
C LYS A 57 -26.95 10.36 2.17
N SER A 58 -27.38 9.14 2.50
CA SER A 58 -28.04 8.85 3.78
C SER A 58 -27.12 9.09 4.99
N TYR A 59 -25.84 8.65 4.92
CA TYR A 59 -24.85 8.93 5.97
C TYR A 59 -24.49 10.40 6.07
N CYS A 60 -24.35 11.08 4.94
CA CYS A 60 -24.10 12.53 4.92
C CYS A 60 -25.25 13.32 5.56
N ALA A 61 -26.50 12.93 5.31
CA ALA A 61 -27.67 13.55 5.93
C ALA A 61 -27.75 13.30 7.45
N ALA A 62 -27.36 12.08 7.89
CA ALA A 62 -27.33 11.72 9.32
C ALA A 62 -26.17 12.40 10.07
N HIS A 63 -25.05 12.68 9.40
CA HIS A 63 -23.83 13.25 10.01
C HIS A 63 -23.27 14.44 9.20
N PRO A 64 -24.02 15.54 8.97
CA PRO A 64 -23.68 16.58 7.99
C PRO A 64 -22.40 17.35 8.30
N ASN A 65 -21.99 17.39 9.56
CA ASN A 65 -20.75 18.07 9.98
C ASN A 65 -19.51 17.18 9.78
N LEU A 66 -19.68 15.86 9.72
CA LEU A 66 -18.59 14.88 9.66
C LEU A 66 -18.34 14.41 8.23
N PHE A 67 -19.39 14.07 7.46
CA PHE A 67 -19.27 13.54 6.11
C PHE A 67 -19.14 14.65 5.06
N LYS A 68 -18.20 14.42 4.12
CA LYS A 68 -17.99 15.21 2.89
C LYS A 68 -17.97 14.23 1.72
N ILE A 69 -19.08 14.14 0.97
CA ILE A 69 -19.22 13.21 -0.15
C ILE A 69 -19.02 13.94 -1.48
N TYR A 70 -18.28 13.29 -2.37
CA TYR A 70 -17.99 13.79 -3.72
C TYR A 70 -18.26 12.67 -4.73
N ARG A 71 -18.74 13.03 -5.90
CA ARG A 71 -18.94 12.11 -7.02
C ARG A 71 -18.16 12.60 -8.22
N ASN A 72 -17.38 11.72 -8.85
CA ASN A 72 -16.61 12.06 -10.03
C ASN A 72 -17.52 12.28 -11.25
N GLU A 73 -17.13 13.19 -12.14
CA GLU A 73 -17.84 13.40 -13.42
C GLU A 73 -17.57 12.26 -14.41
N GLU A 74 -16.36 11.67 -14.34
CA GLU A 74 -15.94 10.49 -15.08
C GLU A 74 -15.30 9.47 -14.15
N GLN A 75 -15.18 8.22 -14.58
CA GLN A 75 -14.51 7.17 -13.81
C GLN A 75 -12.99 7.39 -13.87
N LEU A 76 -12.38 7.64 -12.71
CA LEU A 76 -10.95 7.94 -12.60
C LEU A 76 -10.07 6.69 -12.41
N GLY A 77 -10.67 5.59 -11.95
CA GLY A 77 -9.95 4.42 -11.46
C GLY A 77 -9.33 4.64 -10.07
N PHE A 78 -9.04 3.55 -9.36
CA PHE A 78 -8.73 3.60 -7.93
C PHE A 78 -7.50 4.48 -7.59
N ASN A 79 -6.40 4.41 -8.33
CA ASN A 79 -5.19 5.18 -8.05
C ASN A 79 -5.44 6.70 -8.08
N ARG A 80 -6.10 7.18 -9.13
CA ARG A 80 -6.38 8.61 -9.28
C ARG A 80 -7.49 9.05 -8.34
N ASN A 81 -8.46 8.18 -8.09
CA ASN A 81 -9.56 8.46 -7.17
C ASN A 81 -9.03 8.66 -5.75
N PHE A 82 -8.20 7.76 -5.22
CA PHE A 82 -7.57 7.92 -3.90
C PHE A 82 -6.69 9.17 -3.82
N HIS A 83 -5.84 9.41 -4.81
CA HIS A 83 -4.98 10.60 -4.81
C HIS A 83 -5.81 11.89 -4.73
N THR A 84 -6.81 12.04 -5.60
CA THR A 84 -7.63 13.26 -5.63
C THR A 84 -8.51 13.41 -4.39
N ALA A 85 -8.99 12.32 -3.81
CA ALA A 85 -9.71 12.32 -2.54
C ALA A 85 -8.82 12.76 -1.37
N MET A 86 -7.61 12.20 -1.26
CA MET A 86 -6.66 12.56 -0.21
C MET A 86 -6.27 14.05 -0.24
N LEU A 87 -6.17 14.66 -1.42
CA LEU A 87 -5.86 16.09 -1.55
C LEU A 87 -6.97 17.02 -1.00
N ARG A 88 -8.19 16.49 -0.75
CA ARG A 88 -9.29 17.23 -0.13
C ARG A 88 -9.18 17.30 1.40
N ALA A 89 -8.35 16.45 2.00
CA ALA A 89 -8.21 16.34 3.45
C ALA A 89 -7.68 17.62 4.09
N LYS A 90 -8.31 18.00 5.20
CA LYS A 90 -7.99 19.22 5.99
C LYS A 90 -7.44 18.90 7.37
N GLY A 91 -7.48 17.65 7.81
CA GLY A 91 -6.86 17.21 9.06
C GLY A 91 -5.33 17.20 8.98
N ASP A 92 -4.68 17.05 10.12
CA ASP A 92 -3.22 16.90 10.24
C ASP A 92 -2.75 15.55 9.67
N LEU A 93 -3.62 14.54 9.79
CA LEU A 93 -3.39 13.17 9.40
C LEU A 93 -4.52 12.67 8.48
N ILE A 94 -4.19 11.76 7.59
CA ILE A 94 -5.10 11.08 6.68
C ILE A 94 -5.09 9.59 6.96
N ALA A 95 -6.24 9.00 7.28
CA ALA A 95 -6.45 7.57 7.36
C ALA A 95 -7.14 7.08 6.09
N ILE A 96 -6.52 6.13 5.39
CA ILE A 96 -7.06 5.58 4.14
C ILE A 96 -7.98 4.41 4.45
N SER A 97 -9.12 4.36 3.76
CA SER A 97 -10.13 3.32 3.92
C SER A 97 -10.58 2.78 2.57
N ASP A 98 -10.59 1.45 2.44
CA ASP A 98 -11.37 0.79 1.40
C ASP A 98 -12.85 0.76 1.80
N GLN A 99 -13.74 0.44 0.86
CA GLN A 99 -15.21 0.51 1.05
C GLN A 99 -15.82 -0.74 1.69
N ASP A 100 -15.04 -1.81 1.86
CA ASP A 100 -15.50 -3.18 2.07
C ASP A 100 -14.81 -3.92 3.24
N ASP A 101 -14.03 -3.21 4.05
CA ASP A 101 -13.34 -3.70 5.23
C ASP A 101 -14.18 -3.56 6.51
N ILE A 102 -13.58 -3.91 7.66
CA ILE A 102 -14.08 -3.57 8.99
C ILE A 102 -12.90 -3.06 9.83
N TRP A 103 -13.00 -1.84 10.34
CA TRP A 103 -12.00 -1.26 11.23
C TRP A 103 -12.28 -1.65 12.69
N PHE A 104 -11.22 -1.97 13.45
CA PHE A 104 -11.33 -2.14 14.89
C PHE A 104 -11.39 -0.78 15.58
N ALA A 105 -12.11 -0.69 16.67
CA ALA A 105 -12.47 0.58 17.30
C ALA A 105 -11.26 1.45 17.68
N ASP A 106 -10.12 0.86 17.98
CA ASP A 106 -8.91 1.56 18.42
C ASP A 106 -7.90 1.85 17.29
N LYS A 107 -8.27 1.62 16.02
CA LYS A 107 -7.35 1.76 14.88
C LYS A 107 -6.72 3.15 14.82
N ILE A 108 -7.53 4.17 14.80
CA ILE A 108 -7.04 5.54 14.63
C ILE A 108 -6.18 5.96 15.83
N ARG A 109 -6.64 5.69 17.05
CA ARG A 109 -5.88 6.04 18.26
C ARG A 109 -4.50 5.40 18.27
N VAL A 110 -4.42 4.08 18.04
CA VAL A 110 -3.14 3.35 18.03
C VAL A 110 -2.19 3.89 16.96
N GLN A 111 -2.69 4.20 15.77
CA GLN A 111 -1.85 4.73 14.68
C GLN A 111 -1.39 6.17 14.95
N VAL A 112 -2.25 7.02 15.54
CA VAL A 112 -1.89 8.39 15.93
C VAL A 112 -0.80 8.39 16.99
N GLU A 113 -0.90 7.50 17.99
CA GLU A 113 0.12 7.33 19.04
C GLU A 113 1.45 6.82 18.45
N LYS A 114 1.40 6.00 17.39
CA LYS A 114 2.57 5.33 16.80
C LYS A 114 3.33 6.17 15.78
N ILE A 115 2.65 7.01 15.00
CA ILE A 115 3.23 7.68 13.83
C ILE A 115 4.44 8.57 14.17
N GLY A 116 4.42 9.28 15.30
CA GLY A 116 5.52 10.13 15.75
C GLY A 116 6.05 11.06 14.65
N ASP A 117 7.36 11.03 14.43
CA ASP A 117 8.03 11.85 13.39
C ASP A 117 7.94 11.23 11.98
N ALA A 118 7.56 9.95 11.85
CA ALA A 118 7.44 9.28 10.56
C ALA A 118 6.38 9.94 9.65
N ASP A 119 6.54 9.78 8.35
CA ASP A 119 5.60 10.30 7.35
C ASP A 119 4.35 9.44 7.23
N LEU A 120 4.49 8.13 7.48
CA LEU A 120 3.44 7.14 7.31
C LEU A 120 3.51 6.08 8.42
N CYS A 121 2.35 5.72 8.97
CA CYS A 121 2.14 4.57 9.84
C CYS A 121 1.19 3.59 9.16
N PHE A 122 1.49 2.30 9.22
CA PHE A 122 0.57 1.25 8.80
C PHE A 122 0.45 0.18 9.89
N SER A 123 -0.47 -0.76 9.73
CA SER A 123 -0.75 -1.78 10.73
C SER A 123 -0.74 -3.19 10.15
N ASP A 124 -0.67 -4.17 11.04
CA ASP A 124 -1.07 -5.53 10.73
C ASP A 124 -2.59 -5.57 10.51
N TYR A 125 -3.09 -6.65 9.90
CA TYR A 125 -4.52 -6.83 9.64
C TYR A 125 -4.89 -8.32 9.61
N TYR A 126 -6.18 -8.60 9.72
CA TYR A 126 -6.72 -9.93 9.39
C TYR A 126 -7.34 -9.90 8.00
N THR A 127 -7.39 -11.06 7.32
CA THR A 127 -8.07 -11.17 6.03
C THR A 127 -8.80 -12.51 5.93
N ASP A 128 -10.03 -12.47 5.38
CA ASP A 128 -10.80 -13.68 5.04
C ASP A 128 -11.94 -13.29 4.08
N GLU A 129 -12.67 -14.26 3.56
CA GLU A 129 -13.88 -14.03 2.78
C GLU A 129 -15.07 -13.58 3.66
N THR A 130 -15.11 -14.05 4.91
CA THR A 130 -16.20 -13.80 5.84
C THR A 130 -15.67 -13.38 7.20
N TYR A 131 -16.25 -12.32 7.77
CA TYR A 131 -15.95 -11.88 9.14
C TYR A 131 -16.52 -12.87 10.14
N THR A 132 -15.70 -13.76 10.67
CA THR A 132 -16.10 -14.82 11.58
C THR A 132 -15.11 -14.93 12.75
N LEU A 133 -15.63 -14.91 13.98
CA LEU A 133 -14.80 -15.05 15.18
C LEU A 133 -14.56 -16.52 15.53
N PRO A 134 -13.36 -16.91 16.01
CA PRO A 134 -12.16 -16.08 16.11
C PRO A 134 -11.58 -15.74 14.73
N LEU A 135 -11.04 -14.52 14.56
CA LEU A 135 -10.41 -14.08 13.31
C LEU A 135 -9.21 -14.97 12.99
N LYS A 136 -9.07 -15.27 11.69
CA LYS A 136 -7.99 -16.10 11.14
C LYS A 136 -7.17 -15.26 10.14
N ASN A 137 -6.12 -15.87 9.58
CA ASN A 137 -5.29 -15.29 8.53
C ASN A 137 -4.74 -13.90 8.91
N TYR A 138 -3.99 -13.86 10.00
CA TYR A 138 -3.25 -12.67 10.43
C TYR A 138 -2.12 -12.36 9.45
N ILE A 139 -2.08 -11.14 8.96
CA ILE A 139 -1.08 -10.63 8.03
C ILE A 139 -0.27 -9.53 8.71
N SER A 140 1.04 -9.68 8.68
CA SER A 140 2.00 -8.72 9.20
C SER A 140 2.93 -8.24 8.07
N PRO A 141 2.60 -7.10 7.42
CA PRO A 141 3.41 -6.55 6.35
C PRO A 141 4.83 -6.19 6.79
N ARG A 142 5.78 -6.26 5.87
CA ARG A 142 7.19 -5.95 6.14
C ARG A 142 7.47 -4.46 5.97
N THR A 143 8.52 -3.99 6.68
CA THR A 143 8.98 -2.60 6.65
C THR A 143 10.29 -2.42 5.90
N ASP A 144 10.95 -3.52 5.50
CA ASP A 144 12.25 -3.46 4.86
C ASP A 144 12.17 -2.79 3.49
N PHE A 145 12.91 -1.71 3.28
CA PHE A 145 12.91 -1.03 1.99
C PHE A 145 13.43 -1.93 0.87
N GLU A 146 14.37 -2.81 1.17
CA GLU A 146 14.91 -3.81 0.26
C GLU A 146 13.83 -4.78 -0.25
N HIS A 147 12.78 -5.03 0.54
CA HIS A 147 11.62 -5.80 0.14
C HIS A 147 10.62 -4.94 -0.65
N ILE A 148 10.26 -3.78 -0.11
CA ILE A 148 9.26 -2.86 -0.69
C ILE A 148 9.67 -2.39 -2.09
N ILE A 149 10.96 -2.33 -2.41
CA ILE A 149 11.44 -2.06 -3.77
C ILE A 149 10.91 -3.07 -4.79
N PHE A 150 10.71 -4.32 -4.41
CA PHE A 150 10.28 -5.38 -5.32
C PHE A 150 8.79 -5.67 -5.27
N TYR A 151 8.14 -5.29 -4.20
CA TYR A 151 6.80 -5.76 -3.91
C TYR A 151 6.00 -4.74 -3.10
N ASP A 152 4.77 -4.49 -3.54
CA ASP A 152 3.80 -3.72 -2.77
C ASP A 152 3.24 -4.60 -1.66
N CYS A 153 3.66 -4.33 -0.43
CA CYS A 153 3.29 -5.12 0.75
C CYS A 153 2.66 -4.29 1.86
N THR A 154 2.39 -3.01 1.62
CA THR A 154 1.80 -2.10 2.60
C THR A 154 0.45 -1.59 2.08
N PRO A 155 -0.65 -2.36 2.26
CA PRO A 155 -1.94 -2.03 1.66
C PRO A 155 -2.50 -0.70 2.19
N GLY A 156 -3.12 0.07 1.30
CA GLY A 156 -3.66 1.39 1.60
C GLY A 156 -4.63 1.41 2.78
N HIS A 157 -5.49 0.40 2.90
CA HIS A 157 -6.47 0.28 3.99
C HIS A 157 -5.85 0.16 5.40
N THR A 158 -4.53 -0.05 5.49
CA THR A 158 -3.80 -0.10 6.76
C THR A 158 -3.12 1.22 7.11
N MET A 159 -3.14 2.23 6.22
CA MET A 159 -2.31 3.43 6.32
C MET A 159 -2.95 4.59 7.08
N LEU A 160 -2.12 5.27 7.87
CA LEU A 160 -2.29 6.63 8.38
C LEU A 160 -1.06 7.45 7.98
N LEU A 161 -1.23 8.61 7.35
CA LEU A 161 -0.12 9.44 6.88
C LEU A 161 -0.30 10.91 7.25
N LYS A 162 0.80 11.66 7.30
CA LYS A 162 0.77 13.10 7.51
C LYS A 162 0.25 13.81 6.26
N THR A 163 -0.67 14.74 6.43
CA THR A 163 -1.22 15.55 5.31
C THR A 163 -0.13 16.37 4.61
N GLU A 164 0.84 16.91 5.36
CA GLU A 164 1.96 17.65 4.81
C GLU A 164 2.88 16.76 3.96
N PHE A 165 3.12 15.53 4.38
CA PHE A 165 3.87 14.54 3.61
C PHE A 165 3.22 14.32 2.24
N LEU A 166 1.91 14.05 2.20
CA LEU A 166 1.18 13.87 0.95
C LEU A 166 1.32 15.09 0.03
N LYS A 167 1.13 16.31 0.56
CA LYS A 167 1.25 17.57 -0.20
C LYS A 167 2.67 17.82 -0.71
N GLY A 168 3.67 17.20 -0.07
CA GLY A 168 5.06 17.23 -0.49
C GLY A 168 5.35 16.42 -1.75
N ILE A 169 4.55 15.41 -2.08
CA ILE A 169 4.73 14.56 -3.25
C ILE A 169 4.31 15.31 -4.51
N LYS A 170 5.27 15.72 -5.34
CA LYS A 170 5.02 16.54 -6.53
C LYS A 170 4.82 15.71 -7.80
N GLN A 171 5.26 14.46 -7.81
CA GLN A 171 5.19 13.61 -8.99
C GLN A 171 4.34 12.37 -8.67
N TRP A 172 3.32 12.14 -9.49
CA TRP A 172 2.43 10.99 -9.41
C TRP A 172 2.40 10.28 -10.76
N ASP A 173 2.47 8.95 -10.73
CA ASP A 173 2.24 8.12 -11.88
C ASP A 173 1.11 7.13 -11.55
N TYR A 174 -0.08 7.35 -12.10
CA TYR A 174 -1.27 6.55 -11.79
C TYR A 174 -1.23 5.12 -12.34
N THR A 175 -0.17 4.76 -13.04
CA THR A 175 0.14 3.39 -13.46
C THR A 175 0.96 2.63 -12.40
N ILE A 176 1.25 3.26 -11.26
CA ILE A 176 1.86 2.67 -10.06
C ILE A 176 0.80 2.67 -8.97
N PHE A 177 0.70 1.61 -8.20
CA PHE A 177 -0.22 1.54 -7.05
C PHE A 177 0.06 2.67 -6.08
N TYR A 178 -0.97 3.41 -5.66
CA TYR A 178 -0.83 4.62 -4.85
C TYR A 178 -0.22 4.33 -3.48
N ASP A 179 -0.56 3.21 -2.85
CA ASP A 179 -0.06 2.76 -1.57
C ASP A 179 1.43 2.37 -1.64
N TRP A 180 1.83 1.68 -2.72
CA TRP A 180 3.24 1.42 -2.96
C TRP A 180 4.04 2.72 -3.16
N TRP A 181 3.46 3.67 -3.92
CA TRP A 181 4.07 4.98 -4.16
C TRP A 181 4.22 5.78 -2.88
N LEU A 182 3.20 5.80 -2.00
CA LEU A 182 3.24 6.43 -0.68
C LEU A 182 4.31 5.79 0.22
N SER A 183 4.39 4.46 0.26
CA SER A 183 5.37 3.73 1.07
C SER A 183 6.81 4.04 0.67
N VAL A 184 7.08 4.09 -0.64
CA VAL A 184 8.41 4.45 -1.16
C VAL A 184 8.77 5.90 -0.79
N HIS A 185 7.83 6.83 -0.92
CA HIS A 185 8.06 8.23 -0.54
C HIS A 185 8.34 8.39 0.96
N ALA A 186 7.57 7.70 1.80
CA ALA A 186 7.79 7.73 3.24
C ALA A 186 9.17 7.18 3.62
N LEU A 187 9.60 6.07 3.01
CA LEU A 187 10.92 5.47 3.25
C LEU A 187 12.09 6.38 2.79
N ILE A 188 11.89 7.11 1.70
CA ILE A 188 12.85 8.13 1.23
C ILE A 188 12.83 9.34 2.16
N GLY A 189 11.66 9.75 2.65
CA GLY A 189 11.42 10.88 3.55
C GLY A 189 11.76 10.61 5.02
N ASN A 190 10.85 10.93 5.94
CA ASN A 190 11.06 10.79 7.39
C ASN A 190 10.81 9.39 7.92
N GLY A 191 10.39 8.46 7.06
CA GLY A 191 10.25 7.06 7.40
C GLY A 191 8.81 6.55 7.41
N LEU A 192 8.75 5.24 7.54
CA LEU A 192 7.55 4.45 7.62
C LEU A 192 7.63 3.61 8.89
N VAL A 193 6.59 3.66 9.73
CA VAL A 193 6.50 2.91 10.99
C VAL A 193 5.34 1.95 10.97
N LYS A 194 5.42 0.88 11.74
CA LYS A 194 4.38 -0.12 11.85
C LYS A 194 3.80 -0.17 13.26
N ALA A 195 2.48 -0.09 13.36
CA ALA A 195 1.75 -0.48 14.56
C ALA A 195 1.67 -2.02 14.55
N GLU A 196 2.39 -2.68 15.48
CA GLU A 196 2.49 -4.14 15.56
C GLU A 196 1.22 -4.76 16.16
N LYS A 197 0.09 -4.42 15.56
CA LYS A 197 -1.25 -4.84 15.96
C LYS A 197 -2.14 -4.89 14.73
N ALA A 198 -2.97 -5.93 14.61
CA ALA A 198 -4.03 -5.92 13.62
C ALA A 198 -5.09 -4.89 14.02
N LEU A 199 -5.34 -3.92 13.14
CA LEU A 199 -6.25 -2.79 13.37
C LEU A 199 -7.45 -2.77 12.44
N ASN A 200 -7.50 -3.69 11.50
CA ASN A 200 -8.68 -3.92 10.66
C ASN A 200 -8.75 -5.36 10.16
N TRP A 201 -9.92 -5.74 9.69
CA TRP A 201 -10.16 -6.95 8.95
C TRP A 201 -10.45 -6.58 7.48
N HIS A 202 -9.64 -7.14 6.57
CA HIS A 202 -9.73 -6.93 5.14
C HIS A 202 -10.55 -8.04 4.49
N ARG A 203 -11.58 -7.66 3.74
CA ARG A 203 -12.46 -8.59 3.04
C ARG A 203 -11.86 -9.04 1.71
N HIS A 204 -11.71 -10.36 1.57
CA HIS A 204 -11.27 -10.97 0.32
C HIS A 204 -12.45 -11.63 -0.40
N TYR A 205 -12.87 -11.12 -1.56
CA TYR A 205 -13.99 -11.69 -2.33
C TYR A 205 -13.73 -11.61 -3.84
N ALA A 206 -14.42 -12.50 -4.59
CA ALA A 206 -14.37 -12.49 -6.05
C ALA A 206 -14.99 -11.18 -6.58
N GLY A 207 -14.17 -10.29 -7.14
CA GLY A 207 -14.61 -8.97 -7.63
C GLY A 207 -13.91 -7.79 -6.97
N SER A 208 -13.11 -8.00 -5.91
CA SER A 208 -12.20 -6.97 -5.39
C SER A 208 -11.13 -6.61 -6.43
N VAL A 209 -10.56 -5.40 -6.33
CA VAL A 209 -9.48 -4.95 -7.23
C VAL A 209 -8.32 -5.95 -7.24
N THR A 210 -7.96 -6.48 -6.08
CA THR A 210 -6.87 -7.46 -5.92
C THR A 210 -7.16 -8.80 -6.59
N THR A 211 -8.42 -9.18 -6.80
CA THR A 211 -8.78 -10.42 -7.50
C THR A 211 -8.94 -10.24 -9.00
N ARG A 212 -9.19 -9.01 -9.48
CA ARG A 212 -9.33 -8.69 -10.92
C ARG A 212 -7.98 -8.57 -11.63
N VAL A 213 -6.92 -8.23 -10.92
CA VAL A 213 -5.57 -8.29 -11.48
C VAL A 213 -5.21 -9.77 -11.68
N PRO A 214 -4.89 -10.22 -12.90
CA PRO A 214 -4.56 -11.62 -13.12
C PRO A 214 -3.41 -12.04 -12.23
N LYS A 215 -3.68 -12.89 -11.25
CA LYS A 215 -2.67 -13.45 -10.36
C LYS A 215 -1.81 -14.46 -11.12
N LYS A 216 -0.90 -14.00 -11.96
CA LYS A 216 0.16 -14.86 -12.48
C LYS A 216 1.35 -14.79 -11.54
N GLY A 217 1.36 -15.64 -10.54
CA GLY A 217 2.60 -16.20 -10.04
C GLY A 217 3.18 -15.67 -8.74
N PHE A 218 2.68 -14.61 -8.09
CA PHE A 218 3.37 -14.07 -6.90
C PHE A 218 2.57 -14.06 -5.59
N PHE A 219 1.26 -14.09 -5.64
CA PHE A 219 0.40 -13.99 -4.44
C PHE A 219 -0.02 -15.35 -3.87
N GLU A 220 0.14 -16.42 -4.63
CA GLU A 220 0.09 -17.76 -4.07
C GLU A 220 1.53 -18.19 -3.80
N PRO A 221 1.85 -18.73 -2.60
CA PRO A 221 3.07 -19.51 -2.45
C PRO A 221 2.97 -20.57 -3.53
N VAL A 222 3.86 -20.48 -4.53
CA VAL A 222 3.92 -21.47 -5.62
C VAL A 222 4.08 -22.80 -4.93
N ALA A 223 3.01 -23.59 -4.88
CA ALA A 223 2.95 -24.88 -4.17
C ALA A 223 4.00 -25.85 -4.71
N HIS A 224 4.57 -25.55 -5.88
CA HIS A 224 5.70 -26.23 -6.47
C HIS A 224 6.68 -25.20 -7.03
N PRO A 225 7.97 -25.24 -6.65
CA PRO A 225 9.00 -24.38 -7.23
C PRO A 225 9.15 -24.73 -8.70
N THR A 226 8.41 -24.03 -9.58
CA THR A 226 8.68 -24.14 -11.00
C THR A 226 10.01 -23.46 -11.28
N TRP A 227 10.90 -24.12 -12.02
CA TRP A 227 12.20 -23.57 -12.42
C TRP A 227 12.06 -22.40 -13.42
N GLN A 228 10.86 -22.20 -13.97
CA GLN A 228 10.54 -21.16 -14.94
C GLN A 228 10.93 -19.73 -14.50
N PRO A 229 10.65 -19.24 -13.29
CA PRO A 229 11.10 -17.91 -12.86
C PRO A 229 12.62 -17.75 -12.92
N TYR A 230 13.37 -18.78 -12.61
CA TYR A 230 14.83 -18.75 -12.62
C TYR A 230 15.43 -18.64 -14.03
N MET A 231 14.78 -19.23 -15.03
CA MET A 231 15.21 -19.19 -16.42
C MET A 231 14.65 -17.97 -17.17
N TRP A 232 13.34 -17.75 -17.08
CA TRP A 232 12.66 -16.74 -17.87
C TRP A 232 12.64 -15.35 -17.22
N GLY A 233 12.96 -15.25 -15.94
CA GLY A 233 12.99 -13.96 -15.22
C GLY A 233 13.94 -12.95 -15.86
N TYR A 234 15.03 -13.41 -16.49
CA TYR A 234 15.92 -12.52 -17.24
C TYR A 234 15.20 -11.88 -18.45
N VAL A 235 14.48 -12.67 -19.22
CA VAL A 235 13.73 -12.19 -20.40
C VAL A 235 12.60 -11.24 -19.96
N HIS A 236 11.88 -11.57 -18.90
CA HIS A 236 10.84 -10.71 -18.33
C HIS A 236 11.41 -9.38 -17.85
N ARG A 237 12.59 -9.40 -17.20
CA ARG A 237 13.28 -8.16 -16.82
C ARG A 237 13.61 -7.29 -18.05
N LEU A 238 14.06 -7.87 -19.15
CA LEU A 238 14.31 -7.10 -20.39
C LEU A 238 13.03 -6.47 -20.92
N HIS A 239 11.88 -7.14 -20.79
CA HIS A 239 10.57 -6.58 -21.12
C HIS A 239 10.22 -5.40 -20.18
N LEU A 240 10.35 -5.58 -18.87
CA LEU A 240 10.10 -4.53 -17.87
C LEU A 240 10.98 -3.28 -18.11
N LEU A 241 12.24 -3.46 -18.52
CA LEU A 241 13.13 -2.33 -18.87
C LEU A 241 12.62 -1.48 -20.04
N ARG A 242 11.66 -1.96 -20.84
CA ARG A 242 11.01 -1.17 -21.91
C ARG A 242 9.83 -0.36 -21.37
N LYS A 243 9.21 -0.74 -20.26
CA LYS A 243 8.06 -0.04 -19.69
C LYS A 243 8.48 1.29 -19.09
N ARG A 244 7.68 2.35 -19.36
CA ARG A 244 7.93 3.70 -18.87
C ARG A 244 7.82 3.77 -17.35
N ASN A 245 6.72 3.24 -16.80
CA ASN A 245 6.42 3.26 -15.36
C ASN A 245 7.46 2.48 -14.54
N PHE A 246 7.93 1.32 -15.02
CA PHE A 246 9.01 0.59 -14.38
C PHE A 246 10.29 1.42 -14.28
N ARG A 247 10.71 2.06 -15.40
CA ARG A 247 11.89 2.92 -15.36
C ARG A 247 11.70 4.13 -14.48
N PHE A 248 10.54 4.79 -14.56
CA PHE A 248 10.21 5.95 -13.75
C PHE A 248 10.31 5.60 -12.25
N PHE A 249 9.67 4.54 -11.80
CA PHE A 249 9.66 4.12 -10.40
C PHE A 249 11.07 3.92 -9.84
N TYR A 250 11.89 3.11 -10.48
CA TYR A 250 13.24 2.82 -9.96
C TYR A 250 14.23 3.97 -10.17
N GLN A 251 14.08 4.77 -11.22
CA GLN A 251 14.88 5.99 -11.39
C GLN A 251 14.55 6.99 -10.30
N TYR A 252 13.27 7.18 -9.99
CA TYR A 252 12.84 8.04 -8.91
C TYR A 252 13.48 7.63 -7.58
N ILE A 253 13.37 6.37 -7.18
CA ILE A 253 14.01 5.84 -5.97
C ILE A 253 15.52 6.10 -5.99
N SER A 254 16.21 5.75 -7.08
CA SER A 254 17.66 5.89 -7.18
C SER A 254 18.15 7.34 -7.10
N GLN A 255 17.35 8.30 -7.56
CA GLN A 255 17.69 9.73 -7.59
C GLN A 255 17.39 10.44 -6.28
N HIS A 256 16.29 10.06 -5.59
CA HIS A 256 15.81 10.76 -4.40
C HIS A 256 16.22 10.08 -3.08
N THR A 257 16.72 8.85 -3.13
CA THR A 257 17.18 8.16 -1.91
C THR A 257 18.56 8.70 -1.49
N ASP A 258 18.67 9.16 -0.25
CA ASP A 258 19.97 9.53 0.32
C ASP A 258 20.87 8.28 0.42
N ARG A 259 21.93 8.28 -0.38
CA ARG A 259 22.89 7.17 -0.47
C ARG A 259 23.72 6.99 0.80
N LYS A 260 23.81 8.01 1.66
CA LYS A 260 24.50 7.89 2.96
C LYS A 260 23.60 7.18 3.98
N ARG A 261 22.31 7.53 4.00
CA ARG A 261 21.32 6.94 4.90
C ARG A 261 20.87 5.55 4.45
N LEU A 262 20.60 5.37 3.16
CA LEU A 262 20.00 4.18 2.57
C LEU A 262 20.81 3.67 1.37
N PRO A 263 22.10 3.26 1.56
CA PRO A 263 22.99 2.91 0.44
C PRO A 263 22.54 1.68 -0.33
N VAL A 264 21.93 0.70 0.35
CA VAL A 264 21.51 -0.57 -0.25
C VAL A 264 20.27 -0.39 -1.14
N PRO A 265 19.15 0.19 -0.67
CA PRO A 265 17.99 0.47 -1.50
C PRO A 265 18.33 1.35 -2.72
N ALA A 266 19.10 2.43 -2.53
CA ALA A 266 19.53 3.31 -3.63
C ALA A 266 20.32 2.55 -4.70
N LYS A 267 21.20 1.62 -4.28
CA LYS A 267 21.98 0.79 -5.20
C LYS A 267 21.13 -0.23 -5.91
N MET A 268 20.20 -0.90 -5.20
CA MET A 268 19.26 -1.85 -5.80
C MET A 268 18.42 -1.15 -6.87
N ALA A 269 17.78 -0.02 -6.56
CA ALA A 269 16.99 0.74 -7.51
C ALA A 269 17.79 1.17 -8.76
N SER A 270 19.02 1.63 -8.59
CA SER A 270 19.92 1.96 -9.70
C SER A 270 20.22 0.77 -10.60
N LEU A 271 20.39 -0.42 -10.00
CA LEU A 271 20.67 -1.65 -10.75
C LEU A 271 19.42 -2.22 -11.44
N MET A 272 18.21 -1.94 -10.92
CA MET A 272 16.95 -2.38 -11.53
C MET A 272 16.79 -1.85 -12.96
N THR A 273 17.15 -0.62 -13.23
CA THR A 273 17.02 0.01 -14.56
C THR A 273 18.30 0.02 -15.39
N SER A 274 19.42 -0.46 -14.84
CA SER A 274 20.71 -0.46 -15.51
C SER A 274 20.75 -1.47 -16.66
N ARG A 275 21.19 -1.01 -17.84
CA ARG A 275 21.48 -1.84 -19.02
C ARG A 275 22.95 -2.22 -19.15
N LYS A 276 23.80 -1.83 -18.18
CA LYS A 276 25.23 -2.16 -18.21
C LYS A 276 25.45 -3.67 -18.09
N PRO A 277 26.51 -4.20 -18.72
CA PRO A 277 26.91 -5.58 -18.51
C PRO A 277 27.01 -5.91 -17.01
N PHE A 278 26.63 -7.10 -16.61
CA PHE A 278 26.66 -7.58 -15.21
C PHE A 278 25.78 -6.81 -14.22
N ALA A 279 24.95 -5.83 -14.64
CA ALA A 279 24.09 -5.10 -13.70
C ALA A 279 23.11 -6.03 -12.97
N LEU A 280 22.49 -6.97 -13.69
CA LEU A 280 21.61 -7.97 -13.07
C LEU A 280 22.38 -8.87 -12.10
N PHE A 281 23.54 -9.37 -12.50
CA PHE A 281 24.37 -10.20 -11.62
C PHE A 281 24.74 -9.47 -10.33
N ARG A 282 25.14 -8.19 -10.43
CA ARG A 282 25.41 -7.36 -9.24
C ARG A 282 24.18 -7.16 -8.36
N LEU A 283 23.00 -7.02 -8.96
CA LEU A 283 21.74 -6.95 -8.23
C LEU A 283 21.46 -8.28 -7.51
N CYS A 284 21.63 -9.41 -8.19
CA CYS A 284 21.48 -10.74 -7.59
C CYS A 284 22.44 -10.96 -6.41
N CYS A 285 23.72 -10.56 -6.56
CA CYS A 285 24.69 -10.65 -5.45
C CYS A 285 24.29 -9.76 -4.27
N LEU A 286 23.74 -8.57 -4.55
CA LEU A 286 23.27 -7.66 -3.49
C LEU A 286 22.05 -8.24 -2.78
N CYS A 287 21.08 -8.80 -3.50
CA CYS A 287 19.92 -9.48 -2.93
C CYS A 287 20.31 -10.77 -2.16
N CYS A 288 21.31 -11.50 -2.63
CA CYS A 288 21.89 -12.64 -1.90
C CYS A 288 22.49 -12.21 -0.55
N LYS A 289 23.20 -11.08 -0.53
CA LYS A 289 23.81 -10.55 0.70
C LYS A 289 22.76 -10.11 1.74
N TYR A 290 21.66 -9.52 1.29
CA TYR A 290 20.56 -9.00 2.12
C TYR A 290 19.28 -9.83 1.97
N TYR A 291 19.42 -11.14 1.80
CA TYR A 291 18.30 -12.04 1.49
C TYR A 291 17.20 -12.03 2.55
N ASP A 292 17.55 -11.85 3.81
CA ASP A 292 16.66 -11.74 4.97
C ASP A 292 15.73 -10.53 4.90
N ARG A 293 16.17 -9.45 4.25
CA ARG A 293 15.37 -8.22 4.02
C ARG A 293 14.62 -8.25 2.70
N VAL A 294 15.14 -8.91 1.68
CA VAL A 294 14.62 -8.90 0.31
C VAL A 294 13.53 -9.97 0.12
N TYR A 295 13.74 -11.16 0.67
CA TYR A 295 12.88 -12.31 0.41
C TYR A 295 11.80 -12.49 1.48
N PRO A 296 10.49 -12.53 1.12
CA PRO A 296 9.40 -12.59 2.11
C PRO A 296 9.24 -13.96 2.80
N GLY A 297 9.83 -15.02 2.27
CA GLY A 297 9.81 -16.35 2.86
C GLY A 297 10.71 -16.48 4.09
N LYS A 298 10.65 -17.62 4.77
CA LYS A 298 11.51 -17.94 5.92
C LYS A 298 12.62 -18.99 5.63
N PRO A 299 13.26 -19.04 4.47
CA PRO A 299 14.43 -19.89 4.32
C PRO A 299 15.60 -19.20 5.04
N HIS A 300 16.22 -19.92 5.96
CA HIS A 300 17.45 -19.47 6.61
C HIS A 300 18.68 -20.13 5.97
N GLY A 301 19.84 -19.52 6.16
CA GLY A 301 21.10 -20.10 5.71
C GLY A 301 21.29 -20.12 4.19
N LEU A 302 21.83 -21.21 3.66
CA LEU A 302 22.18 -21.33 2.24
C LEU A 302 20.94 -21.25 1.32
N SER A 303 19.85 -21.87 1.68
CA SER A 303 18.59 -21.82 0.91
C SER A 303 18.08 -20.39 0.75
N GLY A 304 18.06 -19.62 1.83
CA GLY A 304 17.66 -18.20 1.80
C GLY A 304 18.56 -17.35 0.90
N ARG A 305 19.86 -17.59 0.93
CA ARG A 305 20.83 -16.90 0.07
C ARG A 305 20.62 -17.22 -1.41
N ILE A 306 20.36 -18.48 -1.74
CA ILE A 306 20.06 -18.91 -3.12
C ILE A 306 18.77 -18.22 -3.61
N HIS A 307 17.69 -18.27 -2.83
CA HIS A 307 16.45 -17.57 -3.18
C HIS A 307 16.65 -16.06 -3.30
N GLY A 308 17.38 -15.45 -2.38
CA GLY A 308 17.74 -14.02 -2.44
C GLY A 308 18.52 -13.68 -3.72
N PHE A 309 19.47 -14.53 -4.12
CA PHE A 309 20.21 -14.32 -5.38
C PHE A 309 19.28 -14.30 -6.60
N PHE A 310 18.33 -15.21 -6.68
CA PHE A 310 17.40 -15.28 -7.79
C PHE A 310 16.20 -14.34 -7.66
N TYR A 311 16.00 -13.68 -6.52
CA TYR A 311 14.82 -12.87 -6.27
C TYR A 311 14.54 -11.78 -7.31
N PRO A 312 15.54 -11.05 -7.87
CA PRO A 312 15.29 -10.11 -8.95
C PRO A 312 14.69 -10.74 -10.22
N MET A 313 15.01 -12.00 -10.50
CA MET A 313 14.45 -12.74 -11.63
C MET A 313 13.05 -13.26 -11.31
N ILE A 314 12.86 -13.79 -10.10
CA ILE A 314 11.55 -14.24 -9.60
C ILE A 314 10.57 -13.07 -9.59
N SER A 315 10.96 -11.92 -9.03
CA SER A 315 10.15 -10.71 -9.02
C SER A 315 9.81 -10.22 -10.43
N ALA A 316 10.76 -10.22 -11.36
CA ALA A 316 10.51 -9.81 -12.73
C ALA A 316 9.55 -10.75 -13.47
N TYR A 317 9.62 -12.07 -13.21
CA TYR A 317 8.76 -13.07 -13.85
C TYR A 317 7.30 -12.96 -13.41
N GLY A 318 7.05 -12.73 -12.13
CA GLY A 318 5.70 -12.63 -11.55
C GLY A 318 5.17 -11.21 -11.41
N ASN A 319 5.85 -10.20 -11.97
CA ASN A 319 5.52 -8.81 -11.71
C ASN A 319 4.43 -8.28 -12.65
N ASP A 320 3.19 -8.29 -12.16
CA ASP A 320 2.04 -7.64 -12.81
C ASP A 320 1.80 -6.20 -12.32
N LEU A 321 2.57 -5.72 -11.32
CA LEU A 321 2.42 -4.40 -10.70
C LEU A 321 2.63 -3.24 -11.69
N PHE A 322 3.37 -3.47 -12.78
CA PHE A 322 3.59 -2.50 -13.86
C PHE A 322 2.70 -2.77 -15.09
N ASN A 323 1.63 -3.57 -14.96
CA ASN A 323 0.69 -3.89 -16.05
C ASN A 323 -0.59 -3.05 -16.01
N LEU A 324 -0.67 -2.02 -15.15
CA LEU A 324 -1.81 -1.10 -15.07
C LEU A 324 -1.90 -0.14 -16.26
N GLU A 325 -0.90 -0.11 -17.15
CA GLU A 325 -1.01 0.61 -18.41
C GLU A 325 -2.04 -0.10 -19.32
N LYS A 326 -3.26 0.42 -19.37
CA LYS A 326 -4.22 0.19 -20.45
C LYS A 326 -4.60 1.53 -21.04
#